data_7a6a604c80de8fb4e0857193a3967a46
#
_entry.id   7a6a604c80de8fb4e0857193a3967a46
#
_cell.length_a   1.000
_cell.length_b   1.000
_cell.length_c   1.000
_cell.angle_alpha   90.00
_cell.angle_beta   90.00
_cell.angle_gamma   90.00
#
_symmetry.space_group_name_H-M   'P 1'
#
loop_
_entity.id
_entity.type
_entity.pdbx_description
1 polymer ?
#
loop_
_entity_poly.entity_id
_entity_poly.type
_entity_poly.pdbx_seq_one_letter_code
_entity_poly.pdbx_strand_id
1 'polypeptide(L)'
;GPIALSGSISEGSPVLSAQALGADYAYIGTRFIATKEANASPGYKQMIVDSSAKDIMYSPTFTGVHGNYLKPSVVNAGLDPDNLPHADKNDMNFGSSGLSGDNSKKAWKDIWGSGQGIGSIKDITSVKETVDKLVSEYQSSKERLDKIS
;
A
#
# COMPACT_ATOMS: atom_id res chain seq x y z
N GLY A 1 17.14 -14.32 13.95
CA GLY A 1 15.69 -14.33 14.14
C GLY A 1 14.97 -14.42 12.80
N PRO A 2 13.65 -14.63 12.77
CA PRO A 2 12.91 -14.75 11.53
C PRO A 2 12.92 -13.43 10.73
N ILE A 3 12.91 -13.56 9.39
CA ILE A 3 12.93 -12.45 8.44
C ILE A 3 11.56 -12.34 7.78
N ALA A 4 10.99 -11.13 7.77
CA ALA A 4 9.77 -10.80 7.03
C ALA A 4 10.12 -9.85 5.87
N LEU A 5 9.84 -10.26 4.63
CA LEU A 5 9.97 -9.41 3.45
C LEU A 5 8.68 -8.66 3.21
N SER A 6 8.78 -7.36 3.03
CA SER A 6 7.66 -6.47 2.73
C SER A 6 7.93 -5.63 1.48
N GLY A 7 6.87 -5.09 0.92
CA GLY A 7 6.90 -4.19 -0.24
C GLY A 7 6.52 -4.89 -1.54
N SER A 8 5.56 -4.30 -2.24
CA SER A 8 5.05 -4.75 -3.55
C SER A 8 4.54 -6.20 -3.60
N ILE A 9 4.25 -6.81 -2.46
CA ILE A 9 3.69 -8.16 -2.38
C ILE A 9 2.17 -8.06 -2.32
N SER A 10 1.48 -8.52 -3.37
CA SER A 10 0.01 -8.47 -3.49
C SER A 10 -0.58 -9.69 -4.20
N GLU A 11 0.27 -10.62 -4.64
CA GLU A 11 -0.06 -11.86 -5.33
C GLU A 11 0.74 -13.03 -4.75
N GLY A 12 0.37 -14.27 -5.08
CA GLY A 12 1.03 -15.47 -4.55
C GLY A 12 2.43 -15.70 -5.10
N SER A 13 2.73 -15.30 -6.33
CA SER A 13 4.08 -15.45 -6.90
C SER A 13 5.14 -14.59 -6.21
N PRO A 14 4.89 -13.33 -5.83
CA PRO A 14 5.79 -12.57 -4.95
C PRO A 14 6.01 -13.20 -3.56
N VAL A 15 5.02 -13.93 -3.01
CA VAL A 15 5.20 -14.69 -1.76
C VAL A 15 6.23 -15.80 -1.95
N LEU A 16 6.14 -16.56 -3.05
CA LEU A 16 7.15 -17.57 -3.39
C LEU A 16 8.53 -16.94 -3.61
N SER A 17 8.59 -15.77 -4.25
CA SER A 17 9.83 -15.05 -4.46
C SER A 17 10.47 -14.61 -3.15
N ALA A 18 9.68 -14.14 -2.18
CA ALA A 18 10.16 -13.78 -0.85
C ALA A 18 10.80 -14.98 -0.14
N GLN A 19 10.17 -16.15 -0.23
CA GLN A 19 10.70 -17.40 0.32
C GLN A 19 12.00 -17.82 -0.38
N ALA A 20 12.07 -17.71 -1.71
CA ALA A 20 13.28 -18.00 -2.48
C ALA A 20 14.46 -17.07 -2.13
N LEU A 21 14.18 -15.84 -1.71
CA LEU A 21 15.17 -14.88 -1.20
C LEU A 21 15.60 -15.16 0.25
N GLY A 22 15.03 -16.16 0.91
CA GLY A 22 15.38 -16.57 2.27
C GLY A 22 14.52 -15.91 3.37
N ALA A 23 13.42 -15.26 3.02
CA ALA A 23 12.49 -14.74 4.02
C ALA A 23 11.59 -15.87 4.59
N ASP A 24 11.33 -15.82 5.89
CA ASP A 24 10.41 -16.73 6.58
C ASP A 24 8.95 -16.32 6.38
N TYR A 25 8.71 -15.02 6.20
CA TYR A 25 7.37 -14.42 6.06
C TYR A 25 7.31 -13.40 4.92
N ALA A 26 6.15 -13.31 4.27
CA ALA A 26 5.77 -12.20 3.41
C ALA A 26 4.80 -11.27 4.15
N TYR A 27 5.14 -9.98 4.26
CA TYR A 27 4.29 -8.98 4.90
C TYR A 27 3.49 -8.22 3.84
N ILE A 28 2.16 -8.38 3.87
CA ILE A 28 1.23 -7.85 2.86
C ILE A 28 0.31 -6.83 3.52
N GLY A 29 0.33 -5.58 3.04
CA GLY A 29 -0.52 -4.50 3.54
C GLY A 29 -1.64 -4.13 2.58
N THR A 30 -1.29 -3.46 1.48
CA THR A 30 -2.24 -2.80 0.56
C THR A 30 -3.33 -3.74 0.03
N ARG A 31 -2.99 -4.99 -0.30
CA ARG A 31 -3.98 -5.97 -0.78
C ARG A 31 -5.11 -6.18 0.22
N PHE A 32 -4.81 -6.20 1.51
CA PHE A 32 -5.81 -6.41 2.57
C PHE A 32 -6.63 -5.16 2.89
N ILE A 33 -6.18 -3.95 2.50
CA ILE A 33 -7.01 -2.74 2.57
C ILE A 33 -8.21 -2.86 1.61
N ALA A 34 -8.00 -3.44 0.41
CA ALA A 34 -9.03 -3.70 -0.57
C ALA A 34 -9.83 -4.99 -0.27
N THR A 35 -10.21 -5.20 0.99
CA THR A 35 -11.10 -6.30 1.39
C THR A 35 -12.39 -5.79 2.01
N LYS A 36 -13.44 -6.61 1.96
CA LYS A 36 -14.76 -6.26 2.52
C LYS A 36 -14.67 -5.98 4.03
N GLU A 37 -13.85 -6.74 4.73
CA GLU A 37 -13.69 -6.71 6.19
C GLU A 37 -12.78 -5.58 6.70
N ALA A 38 -11.90 -5.01 5.84
CA ALA A 38 -11.02 -3.92 6.24
C ALA A 38 -11.83 -2.69 6.69
N ASN A 39 -11.40 -2.08 7.79
CA ASN A 39 -11.99 -0.85 8.30
C ASN A 39 -11.47 0.40 7.53
N ALA A 40 -11.47 0.33 6.20
CA ALA A 40 -11.16 1.41 5.29
C ALA A 40 -12.44 1.93 4.64
N SER A 41 -12.49 3.24 4.33
CA SER A 41 -13.65 3.81 3.64
C SER A 41 -13.86 3.17 2.27
N PRO A 42 -15.11 3.08 1.76
CA PRO A 42 -15.37 2.56 0.42
C PRO A 42 -14.56 3.27 -0.68
N GLY A 43 -14.41 4.60 -0.55
CA GLY A 43 -13.61 5.40 -1.50
C GLY A 43 -12.13 5.02 -1.50
N TYR A 44 -11.56 4.71 -0.33
CA TYR A 44 -10.17 4.26 -0.23
C TYR A 44 -9.99 2.90 -0.91
N LYS A 45 -10.87 1.93 -0.61
CA LYS A 45 -10.82 0.59 -1.23
C LYS A 45 -10.94 0.69 -2.75
N GLN A 46 -11.86 1.51 -3.24
CA GLN A 46 -12.06 1.71 -4.68
C GLN A 46 -10.85 2.39 -5.32
N MET A 47 -10.29 3.42 -4.68
CA MET A 47 -9.10 4.10 -5.20
C MET A 47 -7.91 3.15 -5.33
N ILE A 48 -7.74 2.18 -4.43
CA ILE A 48 -6.72 1.13 -4.56
C ILE A 48 -6.93 0.31 -5.83
N VAL A 49 -8.16 -0.09 -6.11
CA VAL A 49 -8.50 -0.90 -7.30
C VAL A 49 -8.30 -0.12 -8.61
N ASP A 50 -8.61 1.18 -8.58
CA ASP A 50 -8.55 2.04 -9.77
C ASP A 50 -7.14 2.59 -10.05
N SER A 51 -6.22 2.47 -9.09
CA SER A 51 -4.87 3.05 -9.20
C SER A 51 -3.82 2.04 -9.64
N SER A 52 -2.66 2.56 -10.00
CA SER A 52 -1.48 1.81 -10.39
C SER A 52 -0.21 2.40 -9.74
N ALA A 53 0.96 1.80 -9.95
CA ALA A 53 2.21 2.28 -9.38
C ALA A 53 2.55 3.74 -9.75
N LYS A 54 2.12 4.23 -10.93
CA LYS A 54 2.30 5.64 -11.36
C LYS A 54 1.52 6.64 -10.52
N ASP A 55 0.47 6.16 -9.83
CA ASP A 55 -0.38 6.97 -8.97
C ASP A 55 0.14 7.04 -7.53
N ILE A 56 1.26 6.40 -7.25
CA ILE A 56 1.95 6.46 -5.96
C ILE A 56 2.97 7.61 -5.98
N MET A 57 2.94 8.42 -4.95
CA MET A 57 3.96 9.42 -4.66
C MET A 57 4.70 9.08 -3.37
N TYR A 58 5.97 9.43 -3.30
CA TYR A 58 6.80 9.25 -2.12
C TYR A 58 7.14 10.61 -1.51
N SER A 59 6.64 10.89 -0.32
CA SER A 59 6.77 12.22 0.28
C SER A 59 6.81 12.15 1.81
N PRO A 60 7.56 13.04 2.47
CA PRO A 60 7.55 13.22 3.92
C PRO A 60 6.49 14.23 4.38
N THR A 61 5.80 14.92 3.46
CA THR A 61 4.97 16.11 3.75
C THR A 61 3.89 15.86 4.80
N PHE A 62 3.29 14.66 4.81
CA PHE A 62 2.11 14.40 5.64
C PHE A 62 2.44 13.94 7.06
N THR A 63 3.61 13.34 7.25
CA THR A 63 3.99 12.71 8.54
C THR A 63 5.34 13.14 9.07
N GLY A 64 6.11 13.92 8.30
CA GLY A 64 7.52 14.20 8.57
C GLY A 64 8.44 13.01 8.24
N VAL A 65 7.89 11.84 7.97
CA VAL A 65 8.60 10.61 7.55
C VAL A 65 8.17 10.26 6.14
N HIS A 66 9.11 9.88 5.29
CA HIS A 66 8.80 9.47 3.93
C HIS A 66 7.85 8.26 3.90
N GLY A 67 6.77 8.41 3.16
CA GLY A 67 5.75 7.37 2.95
C GLY A 67 5.22 7.40 1.51
N ASN A 68 4.59 6.30 1.12
CA ASN A 68 3.92 6.18 -0.16
C ASN A 68 2.44 6.56 -0.02
N TYR A 69 1.98 7.49 -0.85
CA TYR A 69 0.61 8.00 -0.83
C TYR A 69 -0.02 7.94 -2.22
N LEU A 70 -1.34 7.78 -2.26
CA LEU A 70 -2.14 7.83 -3.48
C LEU A 70 -2.31 9.28 -3.95
N LYS A 71 -1.71 9.65 -5.09
CA LYS A 71 -1.86 10.98 -5.70
C LYS A 71 -3.32 11.42 -5.83
N PRO A 72 -4.26 10.56 -6.29
CA PRO A 72 -5.66 10.96 -6.36
C PRO A 72 -6.25 11.39 -5.01
N SER A 73 -5.84 10.76 -3.90
CA SER A 73 -6.32 11.18 -2.58
C SER A 73 -5.78 12.54 -2.15
N VAL A 74 -4.53 12.85 -2.54
CA VAL A 74 -3.90 14.16 -2.32
C VAL A 74 -4.64 15.26 -3.09
N VAL A 75 -4.97 14.99 -4.37
CA VAL A 75 -5.77 15.89 -5.21
C VAL A 75 -7.16 16.12 -4.63
N ASN A 76 -7.84 15.04 -4.19
CA ASN A 76 -9.16 15.14 -3.57
C ASN A 76 -9.14 15.93 -2.25
N ALA A 77 -8.01 15.95 -1.54
CA ALA A 77 -7.81 16.79 -0.37
C ALA A 77 -7.52 18.25 -0.69
N GLY A 78 -7.49 18.63 -1.98
CA GLY A 78 -7.26 20.01 -2.44
C GLY A 78 -5.78 20.40 -2.51
N LEU A 79 -4.87 19.43 -2.54
CA LEU A 79 -3.43 19.66 -2.63
C LEU A 79 -2.92 19.29 -4.02
N ASP A 80 -1.83 19.96 -4.44
CA ASP A 80 -1.12 19.63 -5.66
C ASP A 80 0.01 18.62 -5.36
N PRO A 81 -0.05 17.36 -5.86
CA PRO A 81 0.98 16.36 -5.60
C PRO A 81 2.37 16.74 -6.10
N ASP A 82 2.44 17.59 -7.12
CA ASP A 82 3.70 18.02 -7.75
C ASP A 82 4.28 19.29 -7.09
N ASN A 83 3.50 19.95 -6.21
CA ASN A 83 3.91 21.18 -5.53
C ASN A 83 3.51 21.16 -4.05
N LEU A 84 3.95 20.14 -3.33
CA LEU A 84 3.70 20.03 -1.90
C LEU A 84 4.69 20.86 -1.08
N PRO A 85 4.25 21.47 0.06
CA PRO A 85 5.16 22.15 0.95
C PRO A 85 6.19 21.17 1.53
N HIS A 86 7.45 21.63 1.63
CA HIS A 86 8.48 20.84 2.32
C HIS A 86 8.14 20.74 3.82
N ALA A 87 8.04 19.53 4.34
CA ALA A 87 7.96 19.30 5.77
C ALA A 87 9.33 19.60 6.40
N ASP A 88 9.38 20.45 7.40
CA ASP A 88 10.61 20.68 8.15
C ASP A 88 10.89 19.45 9.03
N LYS A 89 12.14 18.93 8.98
CA LYS A 89 12.55 17.74 9.74
C LYS A 89 12.43 17.90 11.26
N ASN A 90 12.28 19.13 11.72
CA ASN A 90 12.10 19.44 13.14
C ASN A 90 10.65 19.34 13.63
N ASP A 91 9.68 19.18 12.72
CA ASP A 91 8.26 18.99 13.04
C ASP A 91 7.85 17.50 13.08
N MET A 92 8.70 16.64 13.62
CA MET A 92 8.35 15.25 13.91
C MET A 92 7.33 15.18 15.06
N ASN A 93 6.19 15.81 14.85
CA ASN A 93 5.01 15.64 15.70
C ASN A 93 4.03 14.74 14.97
N PHE A 94 3.83 13.53 15.46
CA PHE A 94 2.82 12.59 14.96
C PHE A 94 1.39 13.14 14.99
N GLY A 95 1.22 14.40 15.33
CA GLY A 95 -0.05 15.13 15.41
C GLY A 95 -0.05 16.51 14.75
N SER A 96 1.08 17.04 14.27
CA SER A 96 1.14 18.28 13.52
C SER A 96 1.89 18.05 12.21
N SER A 97 1.14 17.68 11.17
CA SER A 97 1.61 17.80 9.80
C SER A 97 2.04 19.23 9.53
N GLY A 98 3.07 19.46 8.69
CA GLY A 98 3.49 20.80 8.25
C GLY A 98 2.38 21.66 7.58
N LEU A 99 1.15 21.20 7.67
CA LEU A 99 -0.10 21.89 7.38
C LEU A 99 -0.63 22.46 8.71
N SER A 100 -0.33 23.72 9.00
CA SER A 100 -0.86 24.41 10.17
C SER A 100 -2.38 24.60 10.06
N GLY A 101 -3.14 24.23 11.11
CA GLY A 101 -4.56 24.49 11.25
C GLY A 101 -5.47 23.26 11.03
N ASP A 102 -6.75 23.53 10.78
CA ASP A 102 -7.82 22.54 10.61
C ASP A 102 -7.58 21.52 9.47
N ASN A 103 -6.70 21.86 8.53
CA ASN A 103 -6.28 21.01 7.41
C ASN A 103 -5.41 19.81 7.84
N SER A 104 -4.69 19.87 8.97
CA SER A 104 -3.87 18.75 9.45
C SER A 104 -4.69 17.54 9.83
N LYS A 105 -5.86 17.74 10.45
CA LYS A 105 -6.81 16.69 10.83
C LYS A 105 -7.48 16.06 9.62
N LYS A 106 -7.70 16.81 8.54
CA LYS A 106 -8.24 16.31 7.27
C LYS A 106 -7.23 15.45 6.51
N ALA A 107 -5.96 15.84 6.51
CA ALA A 107 -4.91 15.09 5.80
C ALA A 107 -4.84 13.62 6.23
N TRP A 108 -4.89 13.34 7.53
CA TRP A 108 -4.86 11.97 8.05
C TRP A 108 -6.09 11.12 7.69
N LYS A 109 -7.23 11.76 7.47
CA LYS A 109 -8.48 11.09 7.15
C LYS A 109 -8.64 10.85 5.65
N ASP A 110 -8.15 11.77 4.83
CA ASP A 110 -8.48 11.85 3.40
C ASP A 110 -7.27 11.59 2.49
N ILE A 111 -6.03 11.58 3.00
CA ILE A 111 -4.81 11.22 2.26
C ILE A 111 -4.42 9.78 2.60
N TRP A 112 -4.43 8.93 1.60
CA TRP A 112 -4.34 7.47 1.77
C TRP A 112 -3.02 6.90 1.30
N GLY A 113 -2.44 6.02 2.15
CA GLY A 113 -1.21 5.32 1.85
C GLY A 113 -1.43 4.08 0.98
N SER A 114 -0.43 3.72 0.18
CA SER A 114 -0.46 2.49 -0.60
C SER A 114 0.94 2.05 -1.01
N GLY A 115 1.17 0.74 -1.07
CA GLY A 115 2.41 0.17 -1.59
C GLY A 115 2.46 0.13 -3.12
N GLN A 116 3.66 0.00 -3.66
CA GLN A 116 3.92 -0.02 -5.12
C GLN A 116 3.27 -1.21 -5.85
N GLY A 117 2.94 -2.31 -5.15
CA GLY A 117 2.25 -3.48 -5.71
C GLY A 117 0.75 -3.29 -5.98
N ILE A 118 0.25 -2.07 -5.89
CA ILE A 118 -1.18 -1.73 -6.05
C ILE A 118 -1.74 -2.16 -7.42
N GLY A 119 -0.91 -2.12 -8.47
CA GLY A 119 -1.36 -2.37 -9.85
C GLY A 119 -1.90 -3.78 -10.12
N SER A 120 -1.65 -4.77 -9.25
CA SER A 120 -2.20 -6.12 -9.36
C SER A 120 -3.53 -6.30 -8.61
N ILE A 121 -3.96 -5.30 -7.82
CA ILE A 121 -5.22 -5.34 -7.06
C ILE A 121 -6.34 -4.85 -7.94
N LYS A 122 -7.22 -5.75 -8.39
CA LYS A 122 -8.28 -5.44 -9.39
C LYS A 122 -9.70 -5.49 -8.84
N ASP A 123 -9.86 -5.92 -7.58
CA ASP A 123 -11.16 -6.18 -6.97
C ASP A 123 -11.16 -5.98 -5.46
N ILE A 124 -12.33 -5.74 -4.91
CA ILE A 124 -12.59 -5.72 -3.47
C ILE A 124 -13.24 -7.07 -3.11
N THR A 125 -12.46 -7.97 -2.55
CA THR A 125 -12.88 -9.31 -2.17
C THR A 125 -13.01 -9.47 -0.65
N SER A 126 -13.47 -10.63 -0.18
CA SER A 126 -13.32 -10.98 1.24
C SER A 126 -11.86 -11.34 1.56
N VAL A 127 -11.51 -11.28 2.84
CA VAL A 127 -10.19 -11.77 3.32
C VAL A 127 -9.99 -13.22 2.93
N LYS A 128 -11.04 -14.06 3.07
CA LYS A 128 -10.98 -15.47 2.69
C LYS A 128 -10.65 -15.65 1.21
N GLU A 129 -11.39 -14.98 0.31
CA GLU A 129 -11.13 -15.04 -1.13
C GLU A 129 -9.72 -14.53 -1.48
N THR A 130 -9.26 -13.49 -0.81
CA THR A 130 -7.90 -12.96 -0.98
C THR A 130 -6.85 -13.99 -0.59
N VAL A 131 -6.99 -14.65 0.55
CA VAL A 131 -6.05 -15.68 1.02
C VAL A 131 -6.09 -16.91 0.12
N ASP A 132 -7.27 -17.40 -0.24
CA ASP A 132 -7.42 -18.54 -1.16
C ASP A 132 -6.72 -18.27 -2.50
N LYS A 133 -6.88 -17.06 -3.05
CA LYS A 133 -6.20 -16.63 -4.28
C LYS A 133 -4.68 -16.61 -4.12
N LEU A 134 -4.16 -16.01 -3.05
CA LEU A 134 -2.72 -15.98 -2.77
C LEU A 134 -2.13 -17.39 -2.69
N VAL A 135 -2.82 -18.31 -2.01
CA VAL A 135 -2.40 -19.73 -1.90
C VAL A 135 -2.40 -20.41 -3.28
N SER A 136 -3.46 -20.23 -4.06
CA SER A 136 -3.58 -20.83 -5.40
C SER A 136 -2.48 -20.31 -6.34
N GLU A 137 -2.24 -19.00 -6.35
CA GLU A 137 -1.19 -18.37 -7.17
C GLU A 137 0.22 -18.82 -6.74
N TYR A 138 0.45 -18.96 -5.43
CA TYR A 138 1.70 -19.50 -4.88
C TYR A 138 1.94 -20.92 -5.39
N GLN A 139 0.94 -21.81 -5.27
CA GLN A 139 1.06 -23.21 -5.72
C GLN A 139 1.29 -23.30 -7.24
N SER A 140 0.52 -22.56 -8.03
CA SER A 140 0.69 -22.52 -9.48
C SER A 140 2.08 -22.01 -9.90
N SER A 141 2.62 -21.04 -9.18
CA SER A 141 3.97 -20.53 -9.43
C SER A 141 5.05 -21.55 -9.08
N LYS A 142 4.86 -22.30 -7.99
CA LYS A 142 5.76 -23.39 -7.59
C LYS A 142 5.77 -24.50 -8.63
N GLU A 143 4.59 -25.00 -9.05
CA GLU A 143 4.46 -26.01 -10.10
C GLU A 143 5.10 -25.58 -11.43
N ARG A 144 5.01 -24.29 -11.76
CA ARG A 144 5.67 -23.74 -12.96
C ARG A 144 7.19 -23.81 -12.84
N LEU A 145 7.76 -23.52 -11.68
CA LEU A 145 9.20 -23.60 -11.45
C LEU A 145 9.68 -25.06 -11.47
N ASP A 146 8.95 -25.99 -10.88
CA ASP A 146 9.26 -27.42 -10.88
C ASP A 146 9.33 -28.02 -12.30
N LYS A 147 8.59 -27.44 -13.26
CA LYS A 147 8.61 -27.85 -14.68
C LYS A 147 9.79 -27.29 -15.49
N ILE A 148 10.48 -26.29 -14.95
CA ILE A 148 11.61 -25.63 -15.63
C ILE A 148 12.95 -26.21 -15.13
N SER A 149 12.94 -26.77 -13.92
CA SER A 149 14.10 -27.44 -13.31
C SER A 149 14.19 -28.88 -13.76
#